data_dba1694b9882af5adc16e45801bd0ec5
#
_entry.id   dba1694b9882af5adc16e45801bd0ec5
#
_cell.length_a   1.000
_cell.length_b   1.000
_cell.length_c   1.000
_cell.angle_alpha   90.00
_cell.angle_beta   90.00
_cell.angle_gamma   90.00
#
_symmetry.space_group_name_H-M   'P 1'
#
loop_
_entity.id
_entity.type
_entity.pdbx_description
1 polymer ?
#
loop_
_entity_poly.entity_id
_entity_poly.type
_entity_poly.pdbx_seq_one_letter_code
_entity_poly.pdbx_strand_id
1 'polypeptide(L)'
;MKKIVRLVVFIVFLLIVPFYSVLALTGWIEVDGFKYYYDLLTGEQYKGVHEIDGSLYHFGENSGQLKIGFSKTLDGHEYYSLEDGKLFTGFHKINGSTYYFDPTAGYMAKGVVNIGESLYHFGENSGQLKIGFSKTLDGHEYYSLDDGKLFTGFHKINDSTYYFDPKEGYMAKGFTNINDNLYYFDEQKGFLKIGFNVDLNGNHYYSDENGVVNRNGWWEMDGYKYYSDSETGVLGNGITTIGENQYHFGENSNQLKYGFSVTLNNKHYYSNEDGIIQKLGWWEMDGNKYYSDPETGVLGNGITTIGENQYHFGENSNQLKYGFSKLLNGLRYYSDENGVILKGIQKIDGNLYHFGEISGQLKLGWSQTLNGNKYYSDLESGVIYTGSLLIGHTFCTFDENGVLISSSSKKYIDVSAWQGNIDWIKVMSGNVDGAIIRVGYGTSNSEPCTLDKYFERNYTSTAFNNFLKGIYLYSYAVSPENAISEADFVIAQLRIHNVGRSIPIFYDLESNNLTSNVTPEMYDLLIKTFINRLNSAGYPNVSVYTYKYLAENKFTDYGRSQVTWIAQYNDVNTYKGSYNGWQYTSSAFVDGISGPVDMSVFR
;
A
#
# COMPACT_ATOMS: atom_id res chain seq x y z
N MET A 1 3.28 -83.35 -17.87
CA MET A 1 3.80 -84.68 -18.20
C MET A 1 5.30 -84.56 -18.44
N LYS A 2 6.13 -85.45 -17.89
CA LYS A 2 7.61 -85.53 -17.91
C LYS A 2 8.34 -84.64 -16.88
N LYS A 3 8.24 -84.98 -15.58
CA LYS A 3 9.25 -84.66 -14.54
C LYS A 3 9.16 -85.70 -13.41
N ILE A 4 9.13 -86.94 -13.71
CA ILE A 4 9.29 -88.04 -12.76
C ILE A 4 9.95 -89.12 -13.55
N VAL A 5 11.26 -89.25 -13.50
CA VAL A 5 12.06 -90.45 -13.70
C VAL A 5 13.53 -90.02 -13.60
N ARG A 6 14.11 -90.09 -12.42
CA ARG A 6 15.52 -90.27 -12.11
C ARG A 6 15.74 -90.39 -10.59
N LEU A 7 14.81 -91.03 -9.93
CA LEU A 7 14.99 -91.42 -8.52
C LEU A 7 14.72 -92.87 -8.35
N VAL A 8 15.21 -93.74 -9.25
CA VAL A 8 15.03 -95.17 -9.16
C VAL A 8 16.33 -95.88 -9.56
N VAL A 9 17.43 -95.58 -8.90
CA VAL A 9 18.63 -96.45 -8.91
C VAL A 9 19.30 -96.51 -7.52
N PHE A 10 18.58 -96.38 -6.43
CA PHE A 10 19.14 -96.53 -5.08
C PHE A 10 18.31 -97.40 -4.14
N ILE A 11 17.40 -98.23 -4.66
CA ILE A 11 16.61 -99.15 -3.82
C ILE A 11 16.77 -100.65 -4.28
N VAL A 12 17.93 -101.08 -4.52
CA VAL A 12 18.18 -102.57 -4.69
C VAL A 12 19.48 -103.05 -4.02
N PHE A 13 19.94 -102.44 -2.96
CA PHE A 13 21.02 -103.00 -2.15
C PHE A 13 20.81 -102.80 -0.64
N LEU A 14 19.60 -103.05 -0.15
CA LEU A 14 19.31 -102.99 1.28
C LEU A 14 18.67 -104.31 1.80
N LEU A 15 19.28 -105.42 1.51
CA LEU A 15 19.07 -106.62 2.26
C LEU A 15 20.35 -107.48 2.16
N ILE A 16 21.12 -107.49 3.19
CA ILE A 16 22.27 -108.27 3.57
C ILE A 16 23.56 -107.44 3.66
N VAL A 17 23.76 -106.77 4.79
CA VAL A 17 24.99 -106.70 5.60
C VAL A 17 24.85 -105.54 6.61
N PRO A 18 25.02 -105.74 7.89
CA PRO A 18 25.07 -104.65 8.85
C PRO A 18 26.42 -103.93 8.72
N PHE A 19 26.39 -102.64 8.87
CA PHE A 19 27.52 -101.71 8.78
C PHE A 19 27.97 -101.33 7.37
N TYR A 20 27.17 -100.57 6.70
CA TYR A 20 27.72 -99.51 5.85
C TYR A 20 27.58 -98.15 6.53
N SER A 21 28.73 -97.57 6.92
CA SER A 21 28.81 -96.11 7.18
C SER A 21 28.23 -95.39 5.97
N VAL A 22 27.15 -94.61 6.17
CA VAL A 22 26.73 -93.65 5.18
C VAL A 22 27.95 -92.76 4.97
N LEU A 23 28.64 -92.90 3.80
CA LEU A 23 29.65 -91.94 3.40
C LEU A 23 28.94 -90.58 3.35
N ALA A 24 29.09 -89.80 4.42
CA ALA A 24 28.65 -88.43 4.43
C ALA A 24 29.35 -87.71 3.25
N LEU A 25 28.59 -87.12 2.36
CA LEU A 25 29.14 -86.27 1.33
C LEU A 25 29.88 -85.16 2.05
N THR A 26 31.17 -84.97 1.83
CA THR A 26 32.01 -83.96 2.47
C THR A 26 32.84 -83.22 1.42
N GLY A 27 33.13 -81.97 1.67
CA GLY A 27 33.87 -81.13 0.74
C GLY A 27 33.00 -80.49 -0.39
N TRP A 28 33.64 -80.07 -1.47
CA TRP A 28 32.97 -79.50 -2.64
C TRP A 28 32.23 -80.53 -3.45
N ILE A 29 30.96 -80.31 -3.74
CA ILE A 29 30.10 -81.18 -4.54
C ILE A 29 29.35 -80.32 -5.56
N GLU A 30 29.27 -80.81 -6.79
CA GLU A 30 28.50 -80.15 -7.87
C GLU A 30 27.31 -81.07 -8.25
N VAL A 31 26.11 -80.52 -8.22
CA VAL A 31 24.87 -81.19 -8.60
C VAL A 31 24.08 -80.28 -9.53
N ASP A 32 23.71 -80.80 -10.70
CA ASP A 32 22.95 -80.07 -11.73
C ASP A 32 23.56 -78.70 -12.12
N GLY A 33 24.89 -78.58 -12.10
CA GLY A 33 25.63 -77.37 -12.41
C GLY A 33 25.72 -76.34 -11.26
N PHE A 34 25.24 -76.72 -10.07
CA PHE A 34 25.35 -75.89 -8.87
C PHE A 34 26.36 -76.47 -7.90
N LYS A 35 27.21 -75.66 -7.28
CA LYS A 35 28.23 -76.06 -6.31
C LYS A 35 27.70 -75.95 -4.89
N TYR A 36 28.05 -76.92 -4.06
CA TYR A 36 27.72 -77.00 -2.64
C TYR A 36 28.98 -77.38 -1.87
N TYR A 37 29.00 -77.03 -0.59
CA TYR A 37 30.06 -77.54 0.29
C TYR A 37 29.46 -78.16 1.53
N TYR A 38 29.99 -79.32 1.90
CA TYR A 38 29.61 -80.06 3.08
C TYR A 38 30.81 -80.14 4.02
N ASP A 39 30.56 -79.81 5.31
CA ASP A 39 31.60 -79.87 6.33
C ASP A 39 32.32 -81.16 6.35
N LEU A 40 33.66 -81.09 6.42
CA LEU A 40 34.53 -82.33 6.32
C LEU A 40 34.42 -83.25 7.52
N LEU A 41 33.95 -82.72 8.68
CA LEU A 41 33.83 -83.52 9.92
C LEU A 41 32.41 -83.96 10.20
N THR A 42 31.43 -83.00 10.02
CA THR A 42 30.01 -83.24 10.37
C THR A 42 29.17 -83.70 9.19
N GLY A 43 29.60 -83.45 7.95
CA GLY A 43 28.82 -83.71 6.75
C GLY A 43 27.62 -82.75 6.57
N GLU A 44 27.53 -81.70 7.35
CA GLU A 44 26.45 -80.70 7.24
C GLU A 44 26.68 -79.74 6.05
N GLN A 45 25.62 -79.44 5.33
CA GLN A 45 25.68 -78.53 4.20
C GLN A 45 25.88 -77.05 4.67
N TYR A 46 26.91 -76.41 4.11
CA TYR A 46 27.14 -74.98 4.42
C TYR A 46 26.03 -74.11 3.85
N LYS A 47 25.63 -73.15 4.65
CA LYS A 47 24.65 -72.12 4.34
C LYS A 47 25.11 -70.77 4.93
N GLY A 48 24.86 -69.65 4.25
CA GLY A 48 25.41 -68.39 4.66
C GLY A 48 26.87 -68.21 4.26
N VAL A 49 27.63 -67.42 4.98
CA VAL A 49 29.05 -67.13 4.69
C VAL A 49 29.96 -68.06 5.54
N HIS A 50 30.90 -68.73 4.86
CA HIS A 50 31.84 -69.59 5.50
C HIS A 50 33.26 -69.41 4.94
N GLU A 51 34.24 -69.55 5.78
CA GLU A 51 35.64 -69.64 5.38
C GLU A 51 36.02 -71.08 5.07
N ILE A 52 36.62 -71.30 3.88
CA ILE A 52 37.11 -72.58 3.42
C ILE A 52 38.51 -72.35 2.86
N ASP A 53 39.50 -73.05 3.43
CA ASP A 53 40.91 -72.95 3.03
C ASP A 53 41.43 -71.48 2.92
N GLY A 54 41.10 -70.64 3.93
CA GLY A 54 41.50 -69.22 4.02
C GLY A 54 40.81 -68.28 3.03
N SER A 55 39.73 -68.76 2.38
CA SER A 55 38.90 -67.93 1.49
C SER A 55 37.45 -67.93 1.96
N LEU A 56 36.75 -66.76 1.89
CA LEU A 56 35.34 -66.67 2.21
C LEU A 56 34.45 -67.01 1.00
N TYR A 57 33.37 -67.74 1.27
CA TYR A 57 32.36 -68.12 0.29
C TYR A 57 30.96 -67.84 0.83
N HIS A 58 30.02 -67.49 -0.05
CA HIS A 58 28.62 -67.34 0.32
C HIS A 58 27.75 -68.42 -0.28
N PHE A 59 27.09 -69.17 0.57
CA PHE A 59 26.10 -70.16 0.19
C PHE A 59 24.69 -69.67 0.50
N GLY A 60 23.75 -69.91 -0.40
CA GLY A 60 22.37 -69.55 -0.19
C GLY A 60 21.79 -70.17 1.09
N GLU A 61 21.24 -69.32 1.99
CA GLU A 61 20.78 -69.77 3.32
C GLU A 61 19.65 -70.82 3.28
N ASN A 62 18.80 -70.76 2.22
CA ASN A 62 17.74 -71.72 2.02
C ASN A 62 18.20 -72.92 1.14
N SER A 63 19.05 -72.69 0.15
CA SER A 63 19.42 -73.66 -0.87
C SER A 63 20.78 -74.37 -0.63
N GLY A 64 21.67 -73.75 0.14
CA GLY A 64 23.04 -74.13 0.28
C GLY A 64 23.88 -74.03 -1.01
N GLN A 65 23.35 -73.42 -2.08
CA GLN A 65 24.05 -73.24 -3.35
C GLN A 65 25.10 -72.15 -3.25
N LEU A 66 26.30 -72.36 -3.74
CA LEU A 66 27.33 -71.33 -3.87
C LEU A 66 26.81 -70.14 -4.72
N LYS A 67 26.95 -68.95 -4.22
CA LYS A 67 26.56 -67.74 -4.91
C LYS A 67 27.72 -67.16 -5.72
N ILE A 68 27.46 -66.73 -6.96
CA ILE A 68 28.42 -66.15 -7.88
C ILE A 68 27.94 -64.71 -8.21
N GLY A 69 28.82 -63.73 -8.23
CA GLY A 69 28.50 -62.33 -8.45
C GLY A 69 27.89 -61.71 -7.22
N PHE A 70 27.00 -60.65 -7.39
CA PHE A 70 26.30 -60.00 -6.29
C PHE A 70 25.31 -60.97 -5.62
N SER A 71 25.38 -61.07 -4.32
CA SER A 71 24.49 -61.88 -3.52
C SER A 71 24.18 -61.17 -2.18
N LYS A 72 23.08 -61.60 -1.51
CA LYS A 72 22.61 -61.00 -0.27
C LYS A 72 22.15 -62.08 0.71
N THR A 73 22.54 -61.96 1.96
CA THR A 73 22.09 -62.79 3.08
C THR A 73 20.70 -62.30 3.59
N LEU A 74 20.01 -63.13 4.39
CA LEU A 74 18.70 -62.82 4.96
C LEU A 74 18.74 -61.67 5.95
N ASP A 75 19.84 -61.44 6.63
CA ASP A 75 20.10 -60.29 7.51
C ASP A 75 20.46 -59.02 6.76
N GLY A 76 20.55 -59.09 5.42
CA GLY A 76 20.69 -57.91 4.57
C GLY A 76 22.11 -57.57 4.13
N HIS A 77 23.15 -58.29 4.55
CA HIS A 77 24.52 -58.10 4.09
C HIS A 77 24.67 -58.48 2.61
N GLU A 78 25.40 -57.69 1.87
CA GLU A 78 25.64 -57.91 0.44
C GLU A 78 27.10 -58.25 0.17
N TYR A 79 27.34 -59.19 -0.75
CA TYR A 79 28.64 -59.77 -1.09
C TYR A 79 28.83 -59.78 -2.60
N TYR A 80 30.09 -59.91 -3.04
CA TYR A 80 30.40 -60.16 -4.43
C TYR A 80 31.47 -61.28 -4.52
N SER A 81 31.20 -62.24 -5.31
CA SER A 81 32.14 -63.38 -5.54
C SER A 81 32.58 -63.47 -7.00
N LEU A 82 33.77 -63.95 -7.17
CA LEU A 82 34.34 -64.32 -8.47
C LEU A 82 33.67 -65.60 -9.05
N GLU A 83 34.02 -65.97 -10.27
CA GLU A 83 33.51 -67.21 -10.93
C GLU A 83 33.88 -68.42 -10.17
N ASP A 84 34.99 -68.46 -9.39
CA ASP A 84 35.38 -69.55 -8.51
C ASP A 84 34.58 -69.58 -7.18
N GLY A 85 33.72 -68.54 -6.92
CA GLY A 85 32.90 -68.44 -5.74
C GLY A 85 33.56 -67.70 -4.57
N LYS A 86 34.82 -67.32 -4.64
CA LYS A 86 35.51 -66.58 -3.57
C LYS A 86 34.98 -65.17 -3.44
N LEU A 87 34.64 -64.80 -2.24
CA LEU A 87 34.20 -63.44 -1.94
C LEU A 87 35.35 -62.45 -2.07
N PHE A 88 35.02 -61.28 -2.61
CA PHE A 88 35.93 -60.11 -2.56
C PHE A 88 36.13 -59.65 -1.13
N THR A 89 37.35 -59.17 -0.85
CA THR A 89 37.72 -58.46 0.37
C THR A 89 38.60 -57.27 -0.02
N GLY A 90 38.45 -56.10 0.68
CA GLY A 90 39.15 -54.87 0.33
C GLY A 90 38.50 -54.10 -0.83
N PHE A 91 39.26 -53.20 -1.46
CA PHE A 91 38.78 -52.38 -2.60
C PHE A 91 38.78 -53.14 -3.92
N HIS A 92 37.66 -53.15 -4.61
CA HIS A 92 37.53 -53.76 -5.92
C HIS A 92 36.73 -52.91 -6.90
N LYS A 93 37.11 -52.94 -8.17
CA LYS A 93 36.37 -52.27 -9.26
C LYS A 93 35.53 -53.30 -10.02
N ILE A 94 34.21 -53.11 -10.00
CA ILE A 94 33.22 -53.99 -10.64
C ILE A 94 32.39 -53.12 -11.59
N ASN A 95 32.39 -53.47 -12.88
CA ASN A 95 31.64 -52.73 -13.92
C ASN A 95 31.87 -51.20 -13.89
N GLY A 96 33.12 -50.77 -13.68
CA GLY A 96 33.52 -49.39 -13.67
C GLY A 96 33.31 -48.65 -12.33
N SER A 97 32.60 -49.23 -11.37
CA SER A 97 32.36 -48.67 -10.02
C SER A 97 33.25 -49.32 -8.98
N THR A 98 33.74 -48.57 -8.01
CA THR A 98 34.59 -49.04 -6.91
C THR A 98 33.72 -49.39 -5.70
N TYR A 99 34.02 -50.55 -5.10
CA TYR A 99 33.38 -51.08 -3.89
C TYR A 99 34.44 -51.44 -2.87
N TYR A 100 34.05 -51.54 -1.62
CA TYR A 100 34.87 -52.09 -0.56
C TYR A 100 34.13 -53.21 0.15
N PHE A 101 34.82 -54.32 0.36
CA PHE A 101 34.32 -55.48 1.06
C PHE A 101 35.14 -55.67 2.33
N ASP A 102 34.47 -55.89 3.47
CA ASP A 102 35.14 -56.10 4.75
C ASP A 102 36.17 -57.19 4.66
N PRO A 103 37.42 -56.97 5.10
CA PRO A 103 38.49 -57.95 4.96
C PRO A 103 38.25 -59.23 5.73
N THR A 104 37.46 -59.17 6.81
CA THR A 104 37.21 -60.33 7.72
C THR A 104 35.88 -60.98 7.44
N ALA A 105 34.85 -60.23 7.19
CA ALA A 105 33.48 -60.69 7.02
C ALA A 105 33.02 -60.77 5.55
N GLY A 106 33.73 -60.12 4.60
CA GLY A 106 33.46 -60.15 3.15
C GLY A 106 32.26 -59.38 2.70
N TYR A 107 31.52 -58.71 3.58
CA TYR A 107 30.31 -57.92 3.18
C TYR A 107 30.67 -56.55 2.62
N MET A 108 29.84 -56.08 1.71
CA MET A 108 30.00 -54.79 1.01
C MET A 108 29.73 -53.61 1.95
N ALA A 109 30.65 -52.69 2.00
CA ALA A 109 30.51 -51.46 2.75
C ALA A 109 29.40 -50.55 2.17
N LYS A 110 28.63 -49.90 3.03
CA LYS A 110 27.56 -48.96 2.71
C LYS A 110 27.58 -47.79 3.71
N GLY A 111 27.15 -46.59 3.26
CA GLY A 111 27.20 -45.40 4.10
C GLY A 111 28.64 -44.92 4.31
N VAL A 112 28.89 -44.21 5.39
CA VAL A 112 30.23 -43.73 5.77
C VAL A 112 30.92 -44.77 6.61
N VAL A 113 32.13 -45.18 6.16
CA VAL A 113 32.90 -46.28 6.76
C VAL A 113 34.34 -45.83 6.98
N ASN A 114 34.88 -46.13 8.15
CA ASN A 114 36.29 -45.96 8.45
C ASN A 114 37.10 -47.17 7.97
N ILE A 115 38.07 -46.91 7.08
CA ILE A 115 38.96 -47.93 6.54
C ILE A 115 40.39 -47.52 6.80
N GLY A 116 41.03 -48.18 7.74
CA GLY A 116 42.31 -47.76 8.27
C GLY A 116 42.19 -46.43 9.05
N GLU A 117 42.92 -45.42 8.63
CA GLU A 117 42.89 -44.07 9.24
C GLU A 117 42.02 -43.06 8.43
N SER A 118 41.28 -43.54 7.43
CA SER A 118 40.55 -42.67 6.51
C SER A 118 39.06 -43.00 6.43
N LEU A 119 38.22 -42.02 6.33
CA LEU A 119 36.77 -42.13 6.09
C LEU A 119 36.49 -42.23 4.58
N TYR A 120 35.51 -43.06 4.23
CA TYR A 120 35.00 -43.21 2.87
C TYR A 120 33.49 -43.24 2.87
N HIS A 121 32.86 -42.70 1.82
CA HIS A 121 31.41 -42.77 1.65
C HIS A 121 31.03 -43.68 0.51
N PHE A 122 30.28 -44.73 0.84
CA PHE A 122 29.68 -45.65 -0.11
C PHE A 122 28.16 -45.41 -0.16
N GLY A 123 27.58 -45.50 -1.35
CA GLY A 123 26.13 -45.34 -1.48
C GLY A 123 25.37 -46.38 -0.64
N GLU A 124 24.43 -45.91 0.22
CA GLU A 124 23.69 -46.78 1.15
C GLU A 124 22.88 -47.88 0.45
N ASN A 125 22.37 -47.58 -0.76
CA ASN A 125 21.62 -48.55 -1.56
C ASN A 125 22.51 -49.33 -2.55
N SER A 126 23.60 -48.69 -3.05
CA SER A 126 24.40 -49.26 -4.14
C SER A 126 25.75 -49.86 -3.71
N GLY A 127 26.27 -49.49 -2.52
CA GLY A 127 27.63 -49.83 -2.09
C GLY A 127 28.76 -49.23 -2.94
N GLN A 128 28.44 -48.37 -3.91
CA GLN A 128 29.43 -47.72 -4.77
C GLN A 128 30.16 -46.59 -4.06
N LEU A 129 31.47 -46.52 -4.14
CA LEU A 129 32.28 -45.43 -3.64
C LEU A 129 31.86 -44.12 -4.28
N LYS A 130 31.60 -43.09 -3.46
CA LYS A 130 31.26 -41.73 -3.89
C LYS A 130 32.53 -40.89 -4.04
N ILE A 131 32.59 -40.12 -5.11
CA ILE A 131 33.69 -39.20 -5.41
C ILE A 131 33.11 -37.76 -5.53
N GLY A 132 33.80 -36.77 -5.00
CA GLY A 132 33.33 -35.37 -4.95
C GLY A 132 32.21 -35.19 -3.92
N PHE A 133 31.31 -34.25 -4.17
CA PHE A 133 30.17 -33.99 -3.27
C PHE A 133 29.18 -35.17 -3.28
N SER A 134 28.83 -35.61 -2.11
CA SER A 134 27.89 -36.71 -1.92
C SER A 134 27.03 -36.49 -0.67
N LYS A 135 25.89 -37.16 -0.58
CA LYS A 135 24.92 -37.00 0.50
C LYS A 135 24.39 -38.35 0.95
N THR A 136 24.28 -38.56 2.25
CA THR A 136 23.64 -39.72 2.88
C THR A 136 22.11 -39.55 2.93
N LEU A 137 21.40 -40.66 3.20
CA LEU A 137 19.93 -40.67 3.29
C LEU A 137 19.39 -39.83 4.46
N ASP A 138 20.13 -39.69 5.55
CA ASP A 138 19.84 -38.85 6.70
C ASP A 138 20.15 -37.34 6.47
N GLY A 139 20.74 -37.03 5.30
CA GLY A 139 20.93 -35.65 4.87
C GLY A 139 22.31 -35.05 5.10
N HIS A 140 23.27 -35.77 5.70
CA HIS A 140 24.63 -35.27 5.84
C HIS A 140 25.36 -35.23 4.48
N GLU A 141 26.14 -34.18 4.27
CA GLU A 141 26.89 -33.97 3.03
C GLU A 141 28.39 -34.13 3.26
N TYR A 142 29.07 -34.71 2.29
CA TYR A 142 30.48 -35.07 2.32
C TYR A 142 31.19 -34.65 1.04
N TYR A 143 32.50 -34.55 1.08
CA TYR A 143 33.32 -34.40 -0.11
C TYR A 143 34.48 -35.39 -0.10
N SER A 144 34.65 -36.15 -1.17
CA SER A 144 35.73 -37.09 -1.34
C SER A 144 36.72 -36.63 -2.40
N LEU A 145 37.99 -36.95 -2.17
CA LEU A 145 39.04 -36.89 -3.17
C LEU A 145 38.84 -37.94 -4.27
N ASP A 146 39.68 -37.85 -5.32
CA ASP A 146 39.68 -38.82 -6.42
C ASP A 146 40.02 -40.27 -5.96
N ASP A 147 40.72 -40.43 -4.84
CA ASP A 147 41.00 -41.71 -4.21
C ASP A 147 39.86 -42.22 -3.31
N GLY A 148 38.78 -41.44 -3.18
CA GLY A 148 37.59 -41.75 -2.40
C GLY A 148 37.66 -41.37 -0.93
N LYS A 149 38.79 -40.86 -0.41
CA LYS A 149 38.91 -40.42 0.98
C LYS A 149 38.11 -39.16 1.22
N LEU A 150 37.33 -39.14 2.29
CA LEU A 150 36.59 -37.98 2.71
C LEU A 150 37.54 -36.88 3.24
N PHE A 151 37.20 -35.62 2.94
CA PHE A 151 37.82 -34.49 3.59
C PHE A 151 37.45 -34.43 5.07
N THR A 152 38.39 -33.96 5.89
CA THR A 152 38.19 -33.61 7.29
C THR A 152 38.93 -32.30 7.58
N GLY A 153 38.37 -31.42 8.42
CA GLY A 153 38.91 -30.09 8.70
C GLY A 153 38.59 -29.07 7.60
N PHE A 154 39.36 -27.97 7.53
CA PHE A 154 39.17 -26.91 6.52
C PHE A 154 39.76 -27.29 5.18
N HIS A 155 38.98 -27.16 4.11
CA HIS A 155 39.40 -27.36 2.74
C HIS A 155 38.84 -26.32 1.78
N LYS A 156 39.65 -25.91 0.79
CA LYS A 156 39.23 -25.05 -0.30
C LYS A 156 38.86 -25.89 -1.53
N ILE A 157 37.62 -25.75 -1.98
CA ILE A 157 37.05 -26.42 -3.14
C ILE A 157 36.46 -25.35 -4.06
N ASN A 158 36.95 -25.23 -5.31
CA ASN A 158 36.46 -24.22 -6.28
C ASN A 158 36.36 -22.81 -5.69
N ASP A 159 37.45 -22.32 -5.08
CA ASP A 159 37.57 -21.00 -4.44
C ASP A 159 36.68 -20.76 -3.20
N SER A 160 35.89 -21.71 -2.79
CA SER A 160 35.10 -21.67 -1.56
C SER A 160 35.72 -22.52 -0.47
N THR A 161 35.76 -22.03 0.76
CA THR A 161 36.27 -22.77 1.93
C THR A 161 35.14 -23.50 2.60
N TYR A 162 35.36 -24.76 2.93
CA TYR A 162 34.45 -25.67 3.63
C TYR A 162 35.11 -26.21 4.87
N TYR A 163 34.33 -26.67 5.81
CA TYR A 163 34.82 -27.46 6.95
C TYR A 163 34.07 -28.76 7.03
N PHE A 164 34.81 -29.82 7.23
CA PHE A 164 34.30 -31.19 7.40
C PHE A 164 34.67 -31.69 8.79
N ASP A 165 33.71 -32.26 9.51
CA ASP A 165 33.92 -32.73 10.86
C ASP A 165 35.11 -33.73 10.90
N PRO A 166 36.10 -33.53 11.80
CA PRO A 166 37.30 -34.38 11.82
C PRO A 166 37.03 -35.85 12.15
N LYS A 167 35.93 -36.14 12.83
CA LYS A 167 35.60 -37.48 13.28
C LYS A 167 34.59 -38.18 12.37
N GLU A 168 33.56 -37.42 11.97
CA GLU A 168 32.43 -37.98 11.22
C GLU A 168 32.49 -37.65 9.71
N GLY A 169 33.33 -36.66 9.29
CA GLY A 169 33.58 -36.30 7.89
C GLY A 169 32.46 -35.50 7.23
N TYR A 170 31.36 -35.16 7.90
CA TYR A 170 30.26 -34.39 7.28
C TYR A 170 30.56 -32.90 7.21
N MET A 171 30.02 -32.27 6.20
CA MET A 171 30.18 -30.84 5.93
C MET A 171 29.44 -29.99 6.93
N ALA A 172 30.11 -29.00 7.53
CA ALA A 172 29.51 -28.01 8.41
C ALA A 172 28.55 -27.08 7.66
N LYS A 173 27.44 -26.76 8.30
CA LYS A 173 26.43 -25.81 7.84
C LYS A 173 25.93 -24.98 9.02
N GLY A 174 25.58 -23.70 8.75
CA GLY A 174 25.18 -22.79 9.81
C GLY A 174 26.33 -22.49 10.77
N PHE A 175 26.00 -22.18 12.01
CA PHE A 175 27.00 -21.87 13.04
C PHE A 175 27.68 -23.14 13.56
N THR A 176 29.00 -23.12 13.54
CA THR A 176 29.84 -24.25 13.99
C THR A 176 30.98 -23.75 14.86
N ASN A 177 31.12 -24.30 16.05
CA ASN A 177 32.26 -24.04 16.94
C ASN A 177 33.42 -24.95 16.54
N ILE A 178 34.58 -24.37 16.27
CA ILE A 178 35.79 -25.08 15.90
C ILE A 178 36.93 -24.45 16.71
N ASN A 179 37.55 -25.22 17.60
CA ASN A 179 38.64 -24.76 18.47
C ASN A 179 38.34 -23.45 19.18
N ASP A 180 37.20 -23.36 19.87
CA ASP A 180 36.71 -22.17 20.61
C ASP A 180 36.30 -20.96 19.76
N ASN A 181 36.49 -21.00 18.48
CA ASN A 181 36.01 -19.97 17.53
C ASN A 181 34.67 -20.36 16.91
N LEU A 182 33.79 -19.38 16.78
CA LEU A 182 32.52 -19.54 16.06
C LEU A 182 32.72 -19.19 14.59
N TYR A 183 32.31 -20.07 13.71
CA TYR A 183 32.29 -19.87 12.26
C TYR A 183 30.86 -19.93 11.75
N TYR A 184 30.59 -19.23 10.64
CA TYR A 184 29.30 -19.29 9.97
C TYR A 184 29.46 -19.83 8.55
N PHE A 185 28.86 -20.97 8.27
CA PHE A 185 28.83 -21.61 6.97
C PHE A 185 27.46 -21.41 6.33
N ASP A 186 27.42 -21.28 5.01
CA ASP A 186 26.16 -21.18 4.27
C ASP A 186 25.28 -22.40 4.58
N GLU A 187 24.05 -22.13 5.04
CA GLU A 187 23.14 -23.17 5.54
C GLU A 187 22.67 -24.14 4.46
N GLN A 188 22.73 -23.75 3.19
CA GLN A 188 22.36 -24.60 2.06
C GLN A 188 23.58 -25.24 1.40
N LYS A 189 24.63 -24.46 1.14
CA LYS A 189 25.79 -24.87 0.35
C LYS A 189 27.02 -25.24 1.17
N GLY A 190 27.07 -24.90 2.47
CA GLY A 190 28.13 -25.27 3.39
C GLY A 190 29.47 -24.55 3.24
N PHE A 191 29.60 -23.52 2.41
CA PHE A 191 30.84 -22.76 2.32
C PHE A 191 30.94 -21.69 3.42
N LEU A 192 32.15 -21.40 3.87
CA LEU A 192 32.45 -20.43 4.90
C LEU A 192 32.05 -19.01 4.45
N LYS A 193 31.33 -18.30 5.30
CA LYS A 193 30.96 -16.90 5.11
C LYS A 193 32.01 -15.98 5.72
N ILE A 194 32.38 -14.92 4.99
CA ILE A 194 33.33 -13.89 5.39
C ILE A 194 32.66 -12.52 5.25
N GLY A 195 33.00 -11.56 6.10
CA GLY A 195 32.42 -10.22 6.10
C GLY A 195 31.02 -10.17 6.72
N PHE A 196 30.19 -9.21 6.27
CA PHE A 196 28.81 -9.08 6.73
C PHE A 196 27.91 -10.14 6.12
N ASN A 197 27.17 -10.84 6.95
CA ASN A 197 26.27 -11.95 6.58
C ASN A 197 24.97 -11.87 7.35
N VAL A 198 23.94 -12.52 6.80
CA VAL A 198 22.62 -12.65 7.42
C VAL A 198 22.24 -14.12 7.42
N ASP A 199 21.78 -14.65 8.56
CA ASP A 199 21.28 -16.02 8.68
C ASP A 199 19.82 -16.14 8.20
N LEU A 200 19.28 -17.37 8.16
CA LEU A 200 17.89 -17.62 7.74
C LEU A 200 16.84 -17.01 8.69
N ASN A 201 17.21 -16.63 9.91
CA ASN A 201 16.33 -15.97 10.86
C ASN A 201 16.35 -14.43 10.74
N GLY A 202 17.19 -13.90 9.84
CA GLY A 202 17.36 -12.47 9.64
C GLY A 202 18.35 -11.81 10.62
N ASN A 203 19.11 -12.56 11.39
CA ASN A 203 20.15 -12.01 12.25
C ASN A 203 21.41 -11.69 11.44
N HIS A 204 22.02 -10.56 11.72
CA HIS A 204 23.21 -10.07 11.06
C HIS A 204 24.47 -10.47 11.83
N TYR A 205 25.54 -10.81 11.12
CA TYR A 205 26.82 -11.20 11.67
C TYR A 205 27.97 -10.60 10.87
N TYR A 206 29.11 -10.49 11.49
CA TYR A 206 30.36 -10.18 10.80
C TYR A 206 31.41 -11.25 11.11
N SER A 207 32.00 -11.83 10.08
CA SER A 207 33.13 -12.74 10.18
C SER A 207 34.38 -12.05 9.63
N ASP A 208 35.52 -12.22 10.31
CA ASP A 208 36.80 -11.69 9.88
C ASP A 208 37.31 -12.39 8.58
N GLU A 209 38.52 -12.03 8.14
CA GLU A 209 39.16 -12.61 6.95
C GLU A 209 39.44 -14.11 7.08
N ASN A 210 39.52 -14.65 8.30
CA ASN A 210 39.67 -16.06 8.60
C ASN A 210 38.32 -16.78 8.76
N GLY A 211 37.22 -16.06 8.67
CA GLY A 211 35.86 -16.58 8.81
C GLY A 211 35.38 -16.68 10.26
N VAL A 212 36.13 -16.17 11.24
CA VAL A 212 35.72 -16.18 12.64
C VAL A 212 34.68 -15.12 12.90
N VAL A 213 33.51 -15.52 13.41
CA VAL A 213 32.42 -14.59 13.77
C VAL A 213 32.87 -13.68 14.92
N ASN A 214 32.74 -12.38 14.69
CA ASN A 214 33.08 -11.37 15.71
C ASN A 214 32.10 -11.42 16.88
N ARG A 215 32.63 -11.59 18.11
CA ARG A 215 31.92 -11.59 19.39
C ARG A 215 32.51 -10.63 20.41
N ASN A 216 33.18 -9.56 19.92
CA ASN A 216 34.02 -8.68 20.76
C ASN A 216 33.26 -7.53 21.46
N GLY A 217 31.95 -7.53 21.48
CA GLY A 217 31.16 -6.39 21.97
C GLY A 217 31.27 -5.19 21.02
N TRP A 218 31.73 -4.05 21.50
CA TRP A 218 31.95 -2.85 20.68
C TRP A 218 33.25 -2.93 19.88
N TRP A 219 33.18 -2.58 18.60
CA TRP A 219 34.31 -2.55 17.68
C TRP A 219 34.13 -1.52 16.55
N GLU A 220 35.21 -1.19 15.84
CA GLU A 220 35.21 -0.20 14.76
C GLU A 220 35.82 -0.78 13.48
N MET A 221 35.28 -0.38 12.35
CA MET A 221 35.80 -0.69 11.01
C MET A 221 35.45 0.44 10.05
N ASP A 222 36.42 0.89 9.27
CA ASP A 222 36.29 1.96 8.28
C ASP A 222 35.67 3.26 8.84
N GLY A 223 35.97 3.58 10.14
CA GLY A 223 35.47 4.77 10.83
C GLY A 223 34.02 4.66 11.33
N TYR A 224 33.38 3.49 11.21
CA TYR A 224 32.05 3.21 11.75
C TYR A 224 32.11 2.30 12.96
N LYS A 225 31.22 2.53 13.90
CA LYS A 225 31.12 1.75 15.14
C LYS A 225 30.01 0.71 15.05
N TYR A 226 30.32 -0.49 15.53
CA TYR A 226 29.45 -1.67 15.52
C TYR A 226 29.39 -2.31 16.89
N TYR A 227 28.42 -3.14 17.12
CA TYR A 227 28.33 -3.99 18.29
C TYR A 227 27.99 -5.43 17.88
N SER A 228 28.75 -6.38 18.40
CA SER A 228 28.48 -7.82 18.28
C SER A 228 28.20 -8.37 19.67
N ASP A 229 27.10 -9.10 19.81
CA ASP A 229 26.79 -9.79 21.06
C ASP A 229 27.89 -10.79 21.41
N SER A 230 28.34 -10.79 22.66
CA SER A 230 29.50 -11.57 23.09
C SER A 230 29.26 -13.08 23.16
N GLU A 231 28.03 -13.53 23.20
CA GLU A 231 27.67 -14.95 23.22
C GLU A 231 27.33 -15.48 21.83
N THR A 232 26.48 -14.75 21.12
CA THR A 232 25.90 -15.18 19.85
C THR A 232 26.61 -14.63 18.63
N GLY A 233 27.33 -13.51 18.73
CA GLY A 233 27.93 -12.78 17.61
C GLY A 233 26.94 -11.97 16.81
N VAL A 234 25.65 -11.91 17.21
CA VAL A 234 24.62 -11.12 16.50
C VAL A 234 24.98 -9.65 16.56
N LEU A 235 24.98 -8.99 15.41
CA LEU A 235 25.23 -7.56 15.29
C LEU A 235 24.06 -6.73 15.81
N GLY A 236 24.36 -5.59 16.43
CA GLY A 236 23.36 -4.54 16.62
C GLY A 236 22.70 -4.17 15.31
N ASN A 237 21.34 -4.20 15.28
CA ASN A 237 20.54 -3.90 14.10
C ASN A 237 19.24 -3.23 14.54
N GLY A 238 18.83 -2.12 13.90
CA GLY A 238 17.70 -1.35 14.35
C GLY A 238 17.91 -0.84 15.79
N ILE A 239 16.87 -0.87 16.61
CA ILE A 239 16.94 -0.48 18.00
C ILE A 239 17.41 -1.68 18.85
N THR A 240 18.61 -1.58 19.38
CA THR A 240 19.26 -2.65 20.14
C THR A 240 19.52 -2.18 21.58
N THR A 241 19.15 -2.98 22.56
CA THR A 241 19.45 -2.74 23.98
C THR A 241 20.77 -3.42 24.35
N ILE A 242 21.71 -2.64 24.90
CA ILE A 242 23.02 -3.12 25.34
C ILE A 242 23.23 -2.61 26.76
N GLY A 243 23.23 -3.52 27.73
CA GLY A 243 23.18 -3.17 29.15
C GLY A 243 21.86 -2.43 29.45
N GLU A 244 21.97 -1.26 30.09
CA GLU A 244 20.80 -0.42 30.42
C GLU A 244 20.43 0.58 29.33
N ASN A 245 21.21 0.71 28.26
CA ASN A 245 21.06 1.71 27.21
C ASN A 245 20.48 1.14 25.93
N GLN A 246 19.76 1.98 25.19
CA GLN A 246 19.32 1.68 23.84
C GLN A 246 20.12 2.45 22.81
N TYR A 247 20.40 1.80 21.71
CA TYR A 247 21.18 2.31 20.58
C TYR A 247 20.43 2.09 19.28
N HIS A 248 20.61 2.99 18.32
CA HIS A 248 20.10 2.78 16.96
C HIS A 248 21.23 2.39 16.03
N PHE A 249 21.16 1.19 15.49
CA PHE A 249 22.00 0.72 14.40
C PHE A 249 21.23 0.75 13.09
N GLY A 250 21.89 1.10 11.99
CA GLY A 250 21.24 1.06 10.68
C GLY A 250 20.84 -0.35 10.29
N GLU A 251 19.57 -0.58 9.96
CA GLU A 251 19.00 -1.91 9.69
C GLU A 251 19.67 -2.62 8.50
N ASN A 252 20.20 -1.85 7.52
CA ASN A 252 20.92 -2.40 6.38
C ASN A 252 22.44 -2.35 6.52
N SER A 253 22.98 -1.53 7.44
CA SER A 253 24.42 -1.27 7.56
C SER A 253 25.03 -1.77 8.86
N ASN A 254 24.21 -2.06 9.87
CA ASN A 254 24.62 -2.38 11.24
C ASN A 254 25.49 -1.31 11.93
N GLN A 255 25.60 -0.12 11.32
CA GLN A 255 26.40 0.99 11.84
C GLN A 255 25.64 1.73 12.93
N LEU A 256 26.32 2.06 14.03
CA LEU A 256 25.77 2.92 15.08
C LEU A 256 25.41 4.29 14.53
N LYS A 257 24.22 4.77 14.84
CA LYS A 257 23.72 6.09 14.46
C LYS A 257 23.90 7.09 15.60
N TYR A 258 24.24 8.33 15.23
CA TYR A 258 24.40 9.48 16.12
C TYR A 258 23.45 10.60 15.71
N GLY A 259 23.08 11.47 16.64
CA GLY A 259 22.16 12.57 16.36
C GLY A 259 20.78 12.08 15.94
N PHE A 260 20.13 12.81 15.03
CA PHE A 260 18.82 12.44 14.49
C PHE A 260 18.93 11.27 13.51
N SER A 261 18.09 10.28 13.73
CA SER A 261 18.06 9.06 12.91
C SER A 261 16.65 8.51 12.76
N VAL A 262 16.41 7.74 11.71
CA VAL A 262 15.09 7.17 11.37
C VAL A 262 15.26 5.69 11.06
N THR A 263 14.40 4.86 11.64
CA THR A 263 14.33 3.42 11.37
C THR A 263 13.54 3.13 10.08
N LEU A 264 13.64 1.92 9.54
CA LEU A 264 12.87 1.50 8.36
C LEU A 264 11.35 1.60 8.55
N ASN A 265 10.85 1.46 9.77
CA ASN A 265 9.43 1.64 10.10
C ASN A 265 9.05 3.09 10.45
N ASN A 266 9.89 4.04 10.02
CA ASN A 266 9.67 5.50 10.15
C ASN A 266 9.54 6.00 11.60
N LYS A 267 10.18 5.35 12.57
CA LYS A 267 10.34 5.90 13.92
C LYS A 267 11.62 6.73 13.99
N HIS A 268 11.51 7.92 14.54
CA HIS A 268 12.59 8.89 14.67
C HIS A 268 13.21 8.82 16.07
N TYR A 269 14.52 8.96 16.16
CA TYR A 269 15.27 8.96 17.41
C TYR A 269 16.35 10.04 17.40
N TYR A 270 16.78 10.43 18.58
CA TYR A 270 17.98 11.24 18.78
C TYR A 270 18.95 10.51 19.70
N SER A 271 20.18 10.29 19.24
CA SER A 271 21.25 9.68 20.01
C SER A 271 22.33 10.72 20.33
N ASN A 272 22.88 10.66 21.54
CA ASN A 272 24.00 11.53 21.94
C ASN A 272 25.33 11.14 21.25
N GLU A 273 26.44 11.76 21.66
CA GLU A 273 27.79 11.50 21.14
C GLU A 273 28.28 10.07 21.40
N ASP A 274 27.75 9.39 22.42
CA ASP A 274 28.03 7.99 22.71
C ASP A 274 27.14 7.02 21.92
N GLY A 275 26.20 7.55 21.12
CA GLY A 275 25.21 6.77 20.37
C GLY A 275 23.99 6.32 21.19
N ILE A 276 23.86 6.75 22.45
CA ILE A 276 22.76 6.37 23.33
C ILE A 276 21.50 7.16 22.98
N ILE A 277 20.40 6.44 22.71
CA ILE A 277 19.09 7.06 22.44
C ILE A 277 18.63 7.84 23.67
N GLN A 278 18.26 9.10 23.44
CA GLN A 278 17.85 10.02 24.47
C GLN A 278 16.35 9.91 24.78
N LYS A 279 15.99 9.80 26.05
CA LYS A 279 14.64 9.61 26.59
C LYS A 279 14.27 10.76 27.55
N LEU A 280 14.33 12.01 27.03
CA LEU A 280 14.38 13.22 27.85
C LEU A 280 13.01 13.84 28.19
N GLY A 281 11.90 13.35 27.59
CA GLY A 281 10.66 14.10 27.59
C GLY A 281 10.79 15.33 26.69
N TRP A 282 10.45 16.50 27.23
CA TRP A 282 10.64 17.79 26.54
C TRP A 282 12.09 18.28 26.68
N TRP A 283 12.68 18.71 25.55
CA TRP A 283 14.04 19.26 25.52
C TRP A 283 14.23 20.26 24.37
N GLU A 284 15.33 21.02 24.43
CA GLU A 284 15.65 22.05 23.45
C GLU A 284 17.07 21.88 22.90
N MET A 285 17.23 22.18 21.61
CA MET A 285 18.52 22.20 20.93
C MET A 285 18.48 23.24 19.80
N ASP A 286 19.51 24.11 19.74
CA ASP A 286 19.61 25.17 18.73
C ASP A 286 18.36 26.05 18.62
N GLY A 287 17.73 26.37 19.76
CA GLY A 287 16.53 27.20 19.85
C GLY A 287 15.24 26.52 19.38
N ASN A 288 15.27 25.24 19.06
CA ASN A 288 14.10 24.45 18.69
C ASN A 288 13.72 23.48 19.81
N LYS A 289 12.42 23.27 19.98
CA LYS A 289 11.87 22.39 20.99
C LYS A 289 11.49 21.03 20.40
N TYR A 290 11.83 19.97 21.13
CA TYR A 290 11.64 18.57 20.76
C TYR A 290 10.97 17.81 21.90
N TYR A 291 10.46 16.65 21.59
CA TYR A 291 10.01 15.67 22.57
C TYR A 291 10.53 14.28 22.19
N SER A 292 11.15 13.61 23.15
CA SER A 292 11.47 12.18 23.05
C SER A 292 10.74 11.43 24.15
N ASP A 293 9.99 10.41 23.76
CA ASP A 293 9.22 9.61 24.71
C ASP A 293 10.11 9.02 25.81
N PRO A 294 9.79 9.23 27.11
CA PRO A 294 10.66 8.81 28.20
C PRO A 294 10.87 7.31 28.35
N GLU A 295 9.99 6.48 27.78
CA GLU A 295 10.11 5.02 27.83
C GLU A 295 10.82 4.47 26.60
N THR A 296 10.44 4.92 25.44
CA THR A 296 10.88 4.34 24.15
C THR A 296 11.96 5.15 23.46
N GLY A 297 12.14 6.43 23.78
CA GLY A 297 13.03 7.36 23.08
C GLY A 297 12.53 7.84 21.73
N VAL A 298 11.33 7.43 21.29
CA VAL A 298 10.75 7.85 20.00
C VAL A 298 10.48 9.35 20.03
N LEU A 299 10.96 10.06 19.02
CA LEU A 299 10.73 11.49 18.88
C LEU A 299 9.30 11.82 18.45
N GLY A 300 8.78 12.94 18.94
CA GLY A 300 7.59 13.56 18.37
C GLY A 300 7.78 13.82 16.89
N ASN A 301 6.81 13.36 16.07
CA ASN A 301 6.83 13.48 14.62
C ASN A 301 5.39 13.58 14.09
N GLY A 302 5.11 14.52 13.17
CA GLY A 302 3.74 14.79 12.74
C GLY A 302 2.85 15.17 13.95
N ILE A 303 1.65 14.66 14.01
CA ILE A 303 0.73 14.89 15.13
C ILE A 303 1.01 13.85 16.22
N THR A 304 1.51 14.31 17.35
CA THR A 304 1.88 13.46 18.50
C THR A 304 1.04 13.84 19.71
N THR A 305 0.44 12.85 20.36
CA THR A 305 -0.28 13.05 21.63
C THR A 305 0.67 12.84 22.81
N ILE A 306 0.74 13.84 23.69
CA ILE A 306 1.58 13.81 24.89
C ILE A 306 0.68 14.22 26.06
N GLY A 307 0.42 13.28 26.98
CA GLY A 307 -0.61 13.45 27.99
C GLY A 307 -1.99 13.62 27.35
N GLU A 308 -2.70 14.69 27.71
CA GLU A 308 -4.03 14.99 27.18
C GLU A 308 -3.99 15.89 25.93
N ASN A 309 -2.83 16.42 25.56
CA ASN A 309 -2.66 17.40 24.50
C ASN A 309 -2.10 16.79 23.21
N GLN A 310 -2.45 17.38 22.09
CA GLN A 310 -1.86 17.08 20.79
C GLN A 310 -0.91 18.20 20.38
N TYR A 311 0.21 17.80 19.79
CA TYR A 311 1.27 18.69 19.33
C TYR A 311 1.61 18.38 17.88
N HIS A 312 2.00 19.38 17.10
CA HIS A 312 2.51 19.18 15.75
C HIS A 312 4.04 19.32 15.74
N PHE A 313 4.72 18.24 15.39
CA PHE A 313 6.16 18.22 15.11
C PHE A 313 6.39 18.13 13.61
N GLY A 314 7.42 18.78 13.11
CA GLY A 314 7.78 18.68 11.69
C GLY A 314 8.18 17.26 11.32
N GLU A 315 7.55 16.69 10.29
CA GLU A 315 7.73 15.29 9.88
C GLU A 315 9.18 14.95 9.47
N ASN A 316 9.92 15.93 8.95
CA ASN A 316 11.34 15.77 8.59
C ASN A 316 12.32 16.34 9.63
N SER A 317 11.86 17.22 10.52
CA SER A 317 12.72 17.96 11.45
C SER A 317 12.55 17.57 12.91
N ASN A 318 11.44 16.89 13.25
CA ASN A 318 11.01 16.61 14.63
C ASN A 318 10.85 17.84 15.55
N GLN A 319 10.90 19.04 14.98
CA GLN A 319 10.76 20.30 15.70
C GLN A 319 9.31 20.61 16.00
N LEU A 320 8.99 21.03 17.23
CA LEU A 320 7.67 21.52 17.60
C LEU A 320 7.28 22.74 16.73
N LYS A 321 6.06 22.72 16.21
CA LYS A 321 5.50 23.80 15.39
C LYS A 321 4.57 24.68 16.20
N TYR A 322 4.57 25.98 15.89
CA TYR A 322 3.73 27.01 16.48
C TYR A 322 2.94 27.74 15.39
N GLY A 323 1.78 28.31 15.75
CA GLY A 323 0.92 28.99 14.79
C GLY A 323 0.37 28.05 13.70
N PHE A 324 0.09 28.62 12.53
CA PHE A 324 -0.36 27.83 11.38
C PHE A 324 0.75 26.94 10.84
N SER A 325 0.45 25.67 10.70
CA SER A 325 1.39 24.66 10.22
C SER A 325 0.69 23.62 9.34
N LYS A 326 1.46 22.91 8.53
CA LYS A 326 0.95 21.96 7.54
C LYS A 326 1.78 20.68 7.55
N LEU A 327 1.12 19.52 7.57
CA LEU A 327 1.73 18.21 7.35
C LEU A 327 2.10 17.99 5.87
N LEU A 328 2.95 17.01 5.58
CA LEU A 328 3.33 16.62 4.21
C LEU A 328 2.12 16.16 3.38
N ASN A 329 1.10 15.57 3.99
CA ASN A 329 -0.15 15.18 3.34
C ASN A 329 -1.12 16.35 3.08
N GLY A 330 -0.73 17.58 3.44
CA GLY A 330 -1.51 18.78 3.20
C GLY A 330 -2.47 19.21 4.30
N LEU A 331 -2.66 18.43 5.34
CA LEU A 331 -3.52 18.78 6.47
C LEU A 331 -2.93 19.96 7.25
N ARG A 332 -3.78 20.92 7.62
CA ARG A 332 -3.39 22.16 8.32
C ARG A 332 -3.88 22.18 9.75
N TYR A 333 -3.07 22.74 10.63
CA TYR A 333 -3.30 22.88 12.06
C TYR A 333 -2.89 24.26 12.55
N TYR A 334 -3.31 24.61 13.74
CA TYR A 334 -2.80 25.77 14.47
C TYR A 334 -2.42 25.36 15.89
N SER A 335 -1.19 25.66 16.27
CA SER A 335 -0.71 25.44 17.63
C SER A 335 -0.54 26.78 18.35
N ASP A 336 -0.91 26.82 19.63
CA ASP A 336 -0.72 27.98 20.50
C ASP A 336 0.77 28.25 20.84
N GLU A 337 1.01 29.22 21.72
CA GLU A 337 2.34 29.59 22.19
C GLU A 337 3.05 28.47 22.97
N ASN A 338 2.30 27.49 23.49
CA ASN A 338 2.84 26.29 24.15
C ASN A 338 3.05 25.12 23.19
N GLY A 339 2.67 25.31 21.92
CA GLY A 339 2.70 24.28 20.87
C GLY A 339 1.50 23.34 20.87
N VAL A 340 0.47 23.57 21.71
CA VAL A 340 -0.73 22.75 21.79
C VAL A 340 -1.65 23.04 20.61
N ILE A 341 -2.08 21.99 19.91
CA ILE A 341 -3.01 22.11 18.77
C ILE A 341 -4.38 22.56 19.26
N LEU A 342 -4.88 23.66 18.68
CA LEU A 342 -6.20 24.19 18.96
C LEU A 342 -7.31 23.33 18.32
N LYS A 343 -8.46 23.30 18.99
CA LYS A 343 -9.65 22.51 18.59
C LYS A 343 -10.93 23.38 18.67
N GLY A 344 -11.96 22.98 17.92
CA GLY A 344 -13.23 23.69 17.89
C GLY A 344 -13.16 25.03 17.15
N ILE A 345 -14.07 25.94 17.50
CA ILE A 345 -14.10 27.29 16.94
C ILE A 345 -13.12 28.16 17.69
N GLN A 346 -12.19 28.79 16.97
CA GLN A 346 -11.15 29.64 17.53
C GLN A 346 -11.09 30.99 16.83
N LYS A 347 -10.81 32.05 17.60
CA LYS A 347 -10.56 33.38 17.06
C LYS A 347 -9.07 33.69 17.10
N ILE A 348 -8.44 33.82 15.92
CA ILE A 348 -7.01 34.06 15.76
C ILE A 348 -6.84 35.31 14.89
N ASP A 349 -6.11 36.32 15.39
CA ASP A 349 -5.86 37.60 14.72
C ASP A 349 -7.14 38.26 14.16
N GLY A 350 -8.23 38.20 14.96
CA GLY A 350 -9.52 38.77 14.60
C GLY A 350 -10.43 37.92 13.73
N ASN A 351 -9.93 36.85 13.09
CA ASN A 351 -10.68 35.96 12.24
C ASN A 351 -11.12 34.68 12.99
N LEU A 352 -12.27 34.13 12.60
CA LEU A 352 -12.78 32.88 13.13
C LEU A 352 -12.31 31.69 12.25
N TYR A 353 -11.95 30.59 12.91
CA TYR A 353 -11.53 29.34 12.27
C TYR A 353 -12.23 28.17 12.93
N HIS A 354 -12.50 27.11 12.16
CA HIS A 354 -13.00 25.86 12.70
C HIS A 354 -11.91 24.78 12.63
N PHE A 355 -11.46 24.33 13.77
CA PHE A 355 -10.60 23.14 13.90
C PHE A 355 -11.43 21.97 14.39
N GLY A 356 -11.20 20.78 13.86
CA GLY A 356 -11.94 19.60 14.31
C GLY A 356 -11.79 19.35 15.80
N GLU A 357 -12.91 19.14 16.52
CA GLU A 357 -12.95 19.03 17.98
C GLU A 357 -12.10 17.85 18.52
N ILE A 358 -11.89 16.82 17.71
CA ILE A 358 -11.06 15.67 18.06
C ILE A 358 -9.69 15.77 17.42
N SER A 359 -9.64 16.05 16.12
CA SER A 359 -8.41 16.00 15.32
C SER A 359 -7.57 17.28 15.35
N GLY A 360 -8.14 18.41 15.73
CA GLY A 360 -7.50 19.73 15.61
C GLY A 360 -7.21 20.19 14.17
N GLN A 361 -7.66 19.44 13.16
CA GLN A 361 -7.46 19.77 11.74
C GLN A 361 -8.31 20.97 11.32
N LEU A 362 -7.71 21.98 10.65
CA LEU A 362 -8.42 23.09 10.06
C LEU A 362 -9.46 22.60 9.05
N LYS A 363 -10.71 23.06 9.22
CA LYS A 363 -11.83 22.74 8.32
C LYS A 363 -11.92 23.79 7.22
N LEU A 364 -12.13 23.33 5.99
CA LEU A 364 -12.33 24.15 4.80
C LEU A 364 -13.69 23.84 4.21
N GLY A 365 -14.38 24.86 3.69
CA GLY A 365 -15.73 24.70 3.16
C GLY A 365 -16.73 24.38 4.27
N TRP A 366 -17.71 23.52 3.96
CA TRP A 366 -18.74 23.13 4.92
C TRP A 366 -18.19 22.31 6.06
N SER A 367 -18.56 22.65 7.27
CA SER A 367 -18.22 21.92 8.49
C SER A 367 -19.32 22.04 9.54
N GLN A 368 -19.32 21.11 10.50
CA GLN A 368 -20.28 21.06 11.59
C GLN A 368 -19.57 20.71 12.89
N THR A 369 -19.95 21.40 13.96
CA THR A 369 -19.51 21.12 15.34
C THR A 369 -20.32 19.99 15.97
N LEU A 370 -19.84 19.44 17.07
CA LEU A 370 -20.52 18.35 17.80
C LEU A 370 -21.90 18.75 18.33
N ASN A 371 -22.13 20.04 18.63
CA ASN A 371 -23.44 20.56 19.04
C ASN A 371 -24.39 20.83 17.87
N GLY A 372 -23.99 20.52 16.63
CA GLY A 372 -24.83 20.59 15.44
C GLY A 372 -24.77 21.91 14.65
N ASN A 373 -24.04 22.92 15.13
CA ASN A 373 -23.88 24.19 14.40
C ASN A 373 -23.11 23.97 13.10
N LYS A 374 -23.60 24.56 12.00
CA LYS A 374 -22.99 24.47 10.69
C LYS A 374 -22.26 25.78 10.35
N TYR A 375 -21.10 25.62 9.74
CA TYR A 375 -20.21 26.70 9.32
C TYR A 375 -19.77 26.51 7.88
N TYR A 376 -19.38 27.62 7.26
CA TYR A 376 -18.68 27.54 5.97
C TYR A 376 -17.43 28.40 6.05
N SER A 377 -16.29 27.78 5.74
CA SER A 377 -14.98 28.41 5.74
C SER A 377 -14.46 28.59 4.33
N ASP A 378 -13.72 29.68 4.11
CA ASP A 378 -12.98 29.91 2.88
C ASP A 378 -12.09 28.69 2.54
N LEU A 379 -12.09 28.28 1.29
CA LEU A 379 -11.42 27.04 0.84
C LEU A 379 -9.89 27.15 0.84
N GLU A 380 -9.36 28.37 0.85
CA GLU A 380 -7.91 28.61 0.84
C GLU A 380 -7.40 29.04 2.22
N SER A 381 -7.98 30.07 2.82
CA SER A 381 -7.55 30.61 4.12
C SER A 381 -8.09 29.84 5.31
N GLY A 382 -9.25 29.20 5.18
CA GLY A 382 -9.96 28.54 6.28
C GLY A 382 -10.74 29.48 7.19
N VAL A 383 -10.79 30.79 6.88
CA VAL A 383 -11.55 31.77 7.65
C VAL A 383 -13.05 31.49 7.50
N ILE A 384 -13.76 31.43 8.62
CA ILE A 384 -15.22 31.23 8.65
C ILE A 384 -15.92 32.49 8.11
N TYR A 385 -16.87 32.27 7.21
CA TYR A 385 -17.72 33.35 6.70
C TYR A 385 -18.79 33.78 7.70
N THR A 386 -19.07 35.09 7.73
CA THR A 386 -20.18 35.71 8.45
C THR A 386 -21.04 36.51 7.49
N GLY A 387 -22.32 36.80 7.83
CA GLY A 387 -23.24 37.48 6.93
C GLY A 387 -23.78 36.61 5.81
N SER A 388 -24.11 37.18 4.66
CA SER A 388 -24.73 36.45 3.55
C SER A 388 -23.72 36.07 2.48
N LEU A 389 -23.77 34.80 2.06
CA LEU A 389 -22.89 34.23 1.05
C LEU A 389 -23.69 33.31 0.13
N LEU A 390 -23.39 33.32 -1.16
CA LEU A 390 -23.89 32.33 -2.13
C LEU A 390 -22.87 31.20 -2.24
N ILE A 391 -23.33 29.98 -1.92
CA ILE A 391 -22.49 28.79 -1.96
C ILE A 391 -23.13 27.80 -2.95
N GLY A 392 -22.45 27.55 -4.08
CA GLY A 392 -23.09 26.88 -5.21
C GLY A 392 -24.32 27.68 -5.67
N HIS A 393 -25.48 27.08 -5.67
CA HIS A 393 -26.76 27.69 -6.01
C HIS A 393 -27.65 27.93 -4.77
N THR A 394 -27.05 28.13 -3.59
CA THR A 394 -27.79 28.31 -2.34
C THR A 394 -27.33 29.60 -1.64
N PHE A 395 -28.23 30.53 -1.38
CA PHE A 395 -27.98 31.68 -0.53
C PHE A 395 -27.98 31.23 0.94
N CYS A 396 -26.86 31.44 1.60
CA CYS A 396 -26.68 31.14 3.01
C CYS A 396 -26.52 32.43 3.81
N THR A 397 -27.10 32.47 5.00
CA THR A 397 -26.88 33.57 5.93
C THR A 397 -26.29 33.01 7.22
N PHE A 398 -25.17 33.58 7.64
CA PHE A 398 -24.44 33.23 8.85
C PHE A 398 -24.51 34.38 9.84
N ASP A 399 -24.57 34.08 11.14
CA ASP A 399 -24.50 35.10 12.20
C ASP A 399 -23.07 35.67 12.36
N GLU A 400 -22.91 36.54 13.34
CA GLU A 400 -21.62 37.16 13.69
C GLU A 400 -20.56 36.15 14.18
N ASN A 401 -21.00 34.99 14.65
CA ASN A 401 -20.15 33.89 15.08
C ASN A 401 -19.91 32.86 13.95
N GLY A 402 -20.43 33.12 12.74
CA GLY A 402 -20.31 32.25 11.58
C GLY A 402 -21.25 31.03 11.55
N VAL A 403 -22.24 30.97 12.45
CA VAL A 403 -23.22 29.89 12.48
C VAL A 403 -24.28 30.11 11.38
N LEU A 404 -24.56 29.09 10.60
CA LEU A 404 -25.60 29.11 9.58
C LEU A 404 -26.98 29.33 10.23
N ILE A 405 -27.62 30.45 9.92
CA ILE A 405 -28.96 30.82 10.39
C ILE A 405 -30.03 30.31 9.42
N SER A 406 -29.78 30.54 8.12
CA SER A 406 -30.73 30.17 7.07
C SER A 406 -30.04 29.84 5.76
N SER A 407 -30.69 29.02 4.95
CA SER A 407 -30.29 28.75 3.57
C SER A 407 -31.52 28.71 2.67
N SER A 408 -31.41 29.29 1.47
CA SER A 408 -32.48 29.33 0.46
C SER A 408 -31.89 29.07 -0.93
N SER A 409 -32.59 28.31 -1.73
CA SER A 409 -32.26 28.04 -3.14
C SER A 409 -33.53 28.09 -3.98
N LYS A 410 -34.16 29.28 -4.06
CA LYS A 410 -35.34 29.48 -4.92
C LYS A 410 -34.91 29.50 -6.37
N LYS A 411 -35.33 28.53 -7.16
CA LYS A 411 -35.03 28.39 -8.57
C LYS A 411 -36.12 29.01 -9.42
N TYR A 412 -35.76 30.03 -10.18
CA TYR A 412 -36.67 30.64 -11.14
C TYR A 412 -36.13 30.47 -12.55
N ILE A 413 -37.04 30.20 -13.48
CA ILE A 413 -36.78 30.30 -14.92
C ILE A 413 -37.16 31.68 -15.41
N ASP A 414 -36.50 32.18 -16.44
CA ASP A 414 -36.99 33.34 -17.17
C ASP A 414 -37.28 32.94 -18.62
N VAL A 415 -38.43 33.41 -19.07
CA VAL A 415 -39.01 32.93 -20.32
C VAL A 415 -39.56 34.08 -21.17
N SER A 416 -39.58 33.83 -22.47
CA SER A 416 -40.06 34.77 -23.47
C SER A 416 -40.71 34.00 -24.63
N ALA A 417 -40.93 34.67 -25.75
CA ALA A 417 -41.37 34.03 -27.01
C ALA A 417 -40.37 32.98 -27.52
N TRP A 418 -39.11 32.97 -27.08
CA TRP A 418 -38.11 31.98 -27.46
C TRP A 418 -38.45 30.56 -27.01
N GLN A 419 -39.08 30.38 -25.84
CA GLN A 419 -39.50 29.10 -25.31
C GLN A 419 -40.79 28.59 -25.93
N GLY A 420 -41.43 29.41 -26.78
CA GLY A 420 -42.62 29.02 -27.53
C GLY A 420 -43.80 28.67 -26.62
N ASN A 421 -44.45 27.55 -26.92
CA ASN A 421 -45.61 27.10 -26.20
C ASN A 421 -45.24 26.26 -25.00
N ILE A 422 -45.32 26.83 -23.81
CA ILE A 422 -44.94 26.19 -22.52
C ILE A 422 -46.13 25.41 -21.94
N ASP A 423 -45.89 24.16 -21.53
CA ASP A 423 -46.80 23.37 -20.68
C ASP A 423 -46.56 23.74 -19.18
N TRP A 424 -47.23 24.79 -18.74
CA TRP A 424 -47.08 25.31 -17.39
C TRP A 424 -47.46 24.34 -16.28
N ILE A 425 -48.32 23.34 -16.55
CA ILE A 425 -48.69 22.32 -15.58
C ILE A 425 -47.48 21.45 -15.27
N LYS A 426 -46.75 21.03 -16.30
CA LYS A 426 -45.53 20.27 -16.13
C LYS A 426 -44.42 21.09 -15.46
N VAL A 427 -44.19 22.32 -15.90
CA VAL A 427 -43.20 23.21 -15.28
C VAL A 427 -43.46 23.39 -13.78
N MET A 428 -44.70 23.67 -13.39
CA MET A 428 -45.10 23.85 -11.98
C MET A 428 -45.01 22.58 -11.14
N SER A 429 -45.06 21.41 -11.77
CA SER A 429 -44.90 20.11 -11.11
C SER A 429 -43.43 19.71 -10.94
N GLY A 430 -42.51 20.44 -11.55
CA GLY A 430 -41.07 20.18 -11.55
C GLY A 430 -40.32 20.88 -10.41
N ASN A 431 -38.98 20.92 -10.55
CA ASN A 431 -38.07 21.50 -9.54
C ASN A 431 -37.79 22.99 -9.78
N VAL A 432 -38.83 23.77 -10.08
CA VAL A 432 -38.76 25.24 -10.31
C VAL A 432 -39.76 25.92 -9.39
N ASP A 433 -39.32 26.96 -8.68
CA ASP A 433 -40.12 27.66 -7.68
C ASP A 433 -40.90 28.85 -8.26
N GLY A 434 -40.64 29.21 -9.53
CA GLY A 434 -41.33 30.30 -10.19
C GLY A 434 -40.75 30.70 -11.53
N ALA A 435 -41.37 31.68 -12.15
CA ALA A 435 -40.96 32.22 -13.44
C ALA A 435 -40.93 33.75 -13.46
N ILE A 436 -39.98 34.29 -14.21
CA ILE A 436 -39.89 35.71 -14.60
C ILE A 436 -40.22 35.76 -16.10
N ILE A 437 -41.16 36.58 -16.51
CA ILE A 437 -41.67 36.58 -17.89
C ILE A 437 -41.38 37.90 -18.60
N ARG A 438 -40.97 37.81 -19.86
CA ARG A 438 -40.75 38.98 -20.68
C ARG A 438 -42.07 39.65 -21.06
N VAL A 439 -42.22 40.93 -20.76
CA VAL A 439 -43.35 41.73 -21.20
C VAL A 439 -43.22 42.15 -22.66
N GLY A 440 -42.00 42.39 -23.10
CA GLY A 440 -41.76 42.81 -24.47
C GLY A 440 -40.36 43.31 -24.75
N TYR A 441 -40.20 43.92 -25.86
CA TYR A 441 -38.97 44.56 -26.31
C TYR A 441 -39.12 46.08 -26.21
N GLY A 442 -38.02 46.72 -25.85
CA GLY A 442 -37.95 48.17 -25.83
C GLY A 442 -37.97 48.81 -27.21
N THR A 443 -37.75 50.11 -27.22
CA THR A 443 -37.72 50.91 -28.42
C THR A 443 -36.29 51.29 -28.81
N SER A 444 -36.01 51.22 -30.09
CA SER A 444 -34.88 51.92 -30.71
C SER A 444 -35.36 53.17 -31.46
N ASN A 445 -34.43 53.99 -31.93
CA ASN A 445 -34.78 55.19 -32.71
C ASN A 445 -35.61 54.89 -33.99
N SER A 446 -35.70 53.64 -34.43
CA SER A 446 -36.38 53.19 -35.63
C SER A 446 -37.60 52.30 -35.40
N GLU A 447 -37.72 51.70 -34.20
CA GLU A 447 -38.76 50.70 -33.94
C GLU A 447 -39.47 50.99 -32.59
N PRO A 448 -40.83 50.91 -32.55
CA PRO A 448 -41.59 51.07 -31.32
C PRO A 448 -41.42 49.87 -30.36
N CYS A 449 -41.79 50.06 -29.09
CA CYS A 449 -41.90 48.95 -28.13
C CYS A 449 -42.88 47.90 -28.63
N THR A 450 -42.51 46.63 -28.51
CA THR A 450 -43.31 45.51 -29.02
C THR A 450 -43.61 44.53 -27.89
N LEU A 451 -44.90 44.15 -27.78
CA LEU A 451 -45.32 43.13 -26.78
C LEU A 451 -44.74 41.75 -27.16
N ASP A 452 -44.26 41.03 -26.14
CA ASP A 452 -43.85 39.63 -26.36
C ASP A 452 -45.05 38.77 -26.76
N LYS A 453 -44.91 38.04 -27.85
CA LYS A 453 -45.96 37.23 -28.45
C LYS A 453 -46.68 36.26 -27.47
N TYR A 454 -45.97 35.78 -26.47
CA TYR A 454 -46.50 34.87 -25.48
C TYR A 454 -46.74 35.49 -24.10
N PHE A 455 -46.54 36.79 -23.92
CA PHE A 455 -46.67 37.48 -22.63
C PHE A 455 -48.04 37.21 -21.98
N GLU A 456 -49.12 37.48 -22.67
CA GLU A 456 -50.49 37.30 -22.13
C GLU A 456 -50.74 35.87 -21.65
N ARG A 457 -50.34 34.89 -22.46
CA ARG A 457 -50.47 33.50 -22.10
C ARG A 457 -49.63 33.11 -20.91
N ASN A 458 -48.34 33.46 -20.90
CA ASN A 458 -47.41 33.17 -19.82
C ASN A 458 -47.85 33.87 -18.53
N TYR A 459 -48.28 35.11 -18.61
CA TYR A 459 -48.80 35.86 -17.47
C TYR A 459 -50.07 35.20 -16.90
N THR A 460 -51.06 34.91 -17.71
CA THR A 460 -52.29 34.27 -17.25
C THR A 460 -52.02 32.91 -16.57
N SER A 461 -51.12 32.10 -17.15
CA SER A 461 -50.81 30.80 -16.60
C SER A 461 -50.04 30.84 -15.26
N THR A 462 -49.16 31.84 -15.06
CA THR A 462 -48.29 31.93 -13.89
C THR A 462 -48.85 32.76 -12.75
N ALA A 463 -49.62 33.82 -13.06
CA ALA A 463 -50.14 34.73 -12.06
C ALA A 463 -51.16 34.06 -11.13
N PHE A 464 -52.09 33.25 -11.66
CA PHE A 464 -53.13 32.59 -10.89
C PHE A 464 -52.59 31.57 -9.87
N ASN A 465 -51.43 30.94 -10.14
CA ASN A 465 -50.84 29.91 -9.33
C ASN A 465 -49.74 30.42 -8.39
N ASN A 466 -49.63 31.72 -8.21
CA ASN A 466 -48.52 32.35 -7.46
C ASN A 466 -47.12 31.93 -7.96
N PHE A 467 -47.04 31.55 -9.23
CA PHE A 467 -45.79 31.09 -9.86
C PHE A 467 -45.03 32.23 -10.55
N LEU A 468 -45.72 33.35 -10.86
CA LEU A 468 -45.11 34.56 -11.35
C LEU A 468 -44.25 35.22 -10.26
N LYS A 469 -42.96 35.41 -10.51
CA LYS A 469 -41.99 36.02 -9.59
C LYS A 469 -41.43 37.35 -10.07
N GLY A 470 -41.64 37.70 -11.32
CA GLY A 470 -41.21 38.95 -11.90
C GLY A 470 -41.58 39.10 -13.36
N ILE A 471 -41.43 40.30 -13.86
CA ILE A 471 -41.62 40.66 -15.26
C ILE A 471 -40.37 41.41 -15.72
N TYR A 472 -39.91 41.20 -16.95
CA TYR A 472 -38.79 41.95 -17.50
C TYR A 472 -39.08 42.53 -18.87
N LEU A 473 -38.45 43.68 -19.15
CA LEU A 473 -38.43 44.32 -20.46
C LEU A 473 -37.02 44.24 -21.04
N TYR A 474 -36.86 43.65 -22.22
CA TYR A 474 -35.58 43.67 -22.94
C TYR A 474 -35.41 45.05 -23.62
N SER A 475 -34.44 45.84 -23.14
CA SER A 475 -34.28 47.24 -23.52
C SER A 475 -33.41 47.42 -24.76
N TYR A 476 -33.82 48.37 -25.60
CA TYR A 476 -33.02 48.91 -26.70
C TYR A 476 -32.72 50.42 -26.52
N ALA A 477 -33.10 51.02 -25.42
CA ALA A 477 -32.99 52.44 -25.18
C ALA A 477 -31.54 52.97 -25.20
N VAL A 478 -31.28 53.99 -25.95
CA VAL A 478 -29.99 54.70 -26.02
C VAL A 478 -30.11 56.18 -25.64
N SER A 479 -31.32 56.62 -25.31
CA SER A 479 -31.61 57.99 -24.82
C SER A 479 -32.68 57.95 -23.74
N PRO A 480 -32.81 59.06 -22.90
CA PRO A 480 -33.85 59.17 -21.89
C PRO A 480 -35.27 59.10 -22.48
N GLU A 481 -35.49 59.60 -23.67
CA GLU A 481 -36.77 59.52 -24.37
C GLU A 481 -37.14 58.04 -24.70
N ASN A 482 -36.16 57.24 -25.12
CA ASN A 482 -36.38 55.82 -25.31
C ASN A 482 -36.75 55.16 -23.96
N ALA A 483 -36.05 55.46 -22.88
CA ALA A 483 -36.34 54.90 -21.56
C ALA A 483 -37.72 55.28 -21.03
N ILE A 484 -38.21 56.55 -21.34
CA ILE A 484 -39.58 56.99 -21.02
C ILE A 484 -40.58 56.14 -21.81
N SER A 485 -40.38 55.98 -23.15
CA SER A 485 -41.25 55.17 -24.00
C SER A 485 -41.34 53.73 -23.57
N GLU A 486 -40.20 53.13 -23.18
CA GLU A 486 -40.12 51.77 -22.65
C GLU A 486 -40.88 51.66 -21.32
N ALA A 487 -40.70 52.58 -20.41
CA ALA A 487 -41.40 52.62 -19.14
C ALA A 487 -42.92 52.77 -19.32
N ASP A 488 -43.35 53.69 -20.19
CA ASP A 488 -44.76 53.90 -20.49
C ASP A 488 -45.42 52.69 -21.16
N PHE A 489 -44.70 51.99 -22.03
CA PHE A 489 -45.13 50.72 -22.58
C PHE A 489 -45.33 49.66 -21.48
N VAL A 490 -44.37 49.48 -20.61
CA VAL A 490 -44.48 48.53 -19.49
C VAL A 490 -45.67 48.89 -18.60
N ILE A 491 -45.82 50.17 -18.19
CA ILE A 491 -46.93 50.65 -17.37
C ILE A 491 -48.28 50.35 -18.04
N ALA A 492 -48.39 50.56 -19.35
CA ALA A 492 -49.61 50.23 -20.09
C ALA A 492 -49.95 48.73 -20.02
N GLN A 493 -48.96 47.86 -20.26
CA GLN A 493 -49.18 46.42 -20.18
C GLN A 493 -49.51 45.94 -18.76
N LEU A 494 -48.83 46.46 -17.73
CA LEU A 494 -49.13 46.12 -16.35
C LEU A 494 -50.57 46.53 -15.95
N ARG A 495 -51.09 47.67 -16.46
CA ARG A 495 -52.46 48.13 -16.21
C ARG A 495 -53.47 47.28 -16.97
N ILE A 496 -53.24 46.97 -18.26
CA ILE A 496 -54.13 46.16 -19.11
C ILE A 496 -54.35 44.76 -18.44
N HIS A 497 -53.29 44.18 -17.93
CA HIS A 497 -53.33 42.84 -17.35
C HIS A 497 -53.60 42.85 -15.83
N ASN A 498 -53.88 44.02 -15.24
CA ASN A 498 -54.11 44.19 -13.81
C ASN A 498 -53.00 43.57 -12.93
N VAL A 499 -51.73 43.76 -13.31
CA VAL A 499 -50.57 43.23 -12.60
C VAL A 499 -50.43 43.87 -11.23
N GLY A 500 -50.25 43.06 -10.20
CA GLY A 500 -50.08 43.52 -8.82
C GLY A 500 -48.87 44.45 -8.66
N ARG A 501 -49.02 45.51 -7.88
CA ARG A 501 -47.98 46.57 -7.71
C ARG A 501 -46.73 46.09 -6.98
N SER A 502 -46.78 44.94 -6.30
CA SER A 502 -45.65 44.33 -5.59
C SER A 502 -44.78 43.42 -6.45
N ILE A 503 -45.19 43.15 -7.72
CA ILE A 503 -44.41 42.31 -8.62
C ILE A 503 -43.05 42.99 -8.93
N PRO A 504 -41.93 42.27 -8.84
CA PRO A 504 -40.62 42.74 -9.33
C PRO A 504 -40.63 43.00 -10.83
N ILE A 505 -40.10 44.15 -11.22
CA ILE A 505 -39.95 44.54 -12.62
C ILE A 505 -38.46 44.73 -12.89
N PHE A 506 -37.94 44.01 -13.88
CA PHE A 506 -36.54 44.05 -14.21
C PHE A 506 -36.34 44.81 -15.54
N TYR A 507 -35.50 45.83 -15.49
CA TYR A 507 -35.01 46.52 -16.66
C TYR A 507 -33.81 45.76 -17.21
N ASP A 508 -33.98 45.03 -18.28
CA ASP A 508 -32.99 44.13 -18.87
C ASP A 508 -32.09 44.93 -19.82
N LEU A 509 -30.87 45.21 -19.37
CA LEU A 509 -29.86 46.02 -20.04
C LEU A 509 -28.70 45.14 -20.54
N GLU A 510 -28.84 44.60 -21.75
CA GLU A 510 -27.79 43.69 -22.30
C GLU A 510 -27.63 43.80 -23.83
N SER A 511 -28.48 44.55 -24.51
CA SER A 511 -28.48 44.61 -25.97
C SER A 511 -27.17 45.16 -26.55
N ASN A 512 -26.80 44.72 -27.76
CA ASN A 512 -25.60 45.21 -28.46
C ASN A 512 -25.64 46.70 -28.74
N ASN A 513 -26.82 47.28 -28.96
CA ASN A 513 -26.99 48.70 -29.16
C ASN A 513 -26.58 49.49 -27.94
N LEU A 514 -26.97 49.03 -26.73
CA LEU A 514 -26.56 49.59 -25.45
C LEU A 514 -25.05 49.51 -25.27
N THR A 515 -24.47 48.32 -25.48
CA THR A 515 -23.04 48.11 -25.21
C THR A 515 -22.10 48.91 -26.08
N SER A 516 -22.53 49.26 -27.31
CA SER A 516 -21.70 49.97 -28.29
C SER A 516 -21.83 51.50 -28.24
N ASN A 517 -23.01 52.01 -27.83
CA ASN A 517 -23.37 53.41 -28.04
C ASN A 517 -23.69 54.21 -26.76
N VAL A 518 -23.61 53.57 -25.59
CA VAL A 518 -24.01 54.18 -24.31
C VAL A 518 -22.81 54.33 -23.38
N THR A 519 -22.63 55.57 -22.87
CA THR A 519 -21.60 55.84 -21.83
C THR A 519 -22.08 55.41 -20.44
N PRO A 520 -21.17 55.24 -19.46
CA PRO A 520 -21.55 54.92 -18.08
C PRO A 520 -22.58 55.86 -17.48
N GLU A 521 -22.46 57.18 -17.71
CA GLU A 521 -23.38 58.20 -17.22
C GLU A 521 -24.74 58.12 -17.93
N MET A 522 -24.75 57.70 -19.18
CA MET A 522 -25.99 57.49 -19.91
C MET A 522 -26.74 56.28 -19.37
N TYR A 523 -26.03 55.17 -19.03
CA TYR A 523 -26.67 54.04 -18.35
C TYR A 523 -27.37 54.46 -17.06
N ASP A 524 -26.72 55.27 -16.24
CA ASP A 524 -27.34 55.82 -15.03
C ASP A 524 -28.61 56.64 -15.34
N LEU A 525 -28.57 57.44 -16.38
CA LEU A 525 -29.70 58.23 -16.80
C LEU A 525 -30.87 57.39 -17.29
N LEU A 526 -30.61 56.36 -18.12
CA LEU A 526 -31.60 55.39 -18.58
C LEU A 526 -32.26 54.66 -17.41
N ILE A 527 -31.43 54.09 -16.52
CA ILE A 527 -31.89 53.39 -15.32
C ILE A 527 -32.75 54.28 -14.44
N LYS A 528 -32.27 55.48 -14.13
CA LYS A 528 -32.97 56.44 -13.29
C LYS A 528 -34.30 56.88 -13.90
N THR A 529 -34.33 57.13 -15.21
CA THR A 529 -35.52 57.53 -15.96
C THR A 529 -36.57 56.43 -15.92
N PHE A 530 -36.21 55.18 -16.26
CA PHE A 530 -37.09 54.04 -16.27
C PHE A 530 -37.68 53.75 -14.87
N ILE A 531 -36.81 53.67 -13.84
CA ILE A 531 -37.22 53.40 -12.45
C ILE A 531 -38.16 54.50 -11.93
N ASN A 532 -37.82 55.77 -12.10
CA ASN A 532 -38.63 56.89 -11.62
C ASN A 532 -40.01 56.90 -12.29
N ARG A 533 -40.09 56.60 -13.58
CA ARG A 533 -41.34 56.59 -14.32
C ARG A 533 -42.29 55.50 -13.81
N LEU A 534 -41.79 54.27 -13.59
CA LEU A 534 -42.58 53.17 -13.03
C LEU A 534 -42.95 53.42 -11.56
N ASN A 535 -42.05 53.95 -10.74
CA ASN A 535 -42.33 54.33 -9.36
C ASN A 535 -43.46 55.37 -9.29
N SER A 536 -43.41 56.40 -10.13
CA SER A 536 -44.44 57.40 -10.21
C SER A 536 -45.80 56.89 -10.66
N ALA A 537 -45.83 55.80 -11.40
CA ALA A 537 -47.04 55.06 -11.79
C ALA A 537 -47.55 54.09 -10.72
N GLY A 538 -46.82 53.93 -9.57
CA GLY A 538 -47.20 53.13 -8.44
C GLY A 538 -46.63 51.69 -8.46
N TYR A 539 -45.56 51.45 -9.22
CA TYR A 539 -44.82 50.17 -9.25
C TYR A 539 -43.43 50.37 -8.65
N PRO A 540 -43.26 50.17 -7.32
CA PRO A 540 -42.03 50.53 -6.62
C PRO A 540 -40.90 49.50 -6.71
N ASN A 541 -41.20 48.25 -7.10
CA ASN A 541 -40.22 47.14 -7.12
C ASN A 541 -39.56 47.04 -8.49
N VAL A 542 -38.82 48.09 -8.87
CA VAL A 542 -38.13 48.14 -10.17
C VAL A 542 -36.62 48.09 -9.94
N SER A 543 -35.93 47.28 -10.69
CA SER A 543 -34.48 47.09 -10.60
C SER A 543 -33.89 46.66 -11.96
N VAL A 544 -32.60 46.43 -11.98
CA VAL A 544 -31.86 46.10 -13.19
C VAL A 544 -31.47 44.62 -13.21
N TYR A 545 -31.68 43.99 -14.39
CA TYR A 545 -30.98 42.77 -14.78
C TYR A 545 -29.92 43.12 -15.82
N THR A 546 -28.74 42.53 -15.66
CA THR A 546 -27.67 42.62 -16.65
C THR A 546 -26.65 41.51 -16.43
N TYR A 547 -25.69 41.34 -17.33
CA TYR A 547 -24.61 40.41 -17.13
C TYR A 547 -23.38 41.07 -16.47
N LYS A 548 -22.59 40.27 -15.78
CA LYS A 548 -21.46 40.70 -14.96
C LYS A 548 -20.53 41.68 -15.66
N TYR A 549 -20.15 41.43 -16.93
CA TYR A 549 -19.23 42.32 -17.64
C TYR A 549 -19.75 43.76 -17.77
N LEU A 550 -21.03 43.92 -18.09
CA LEU A 550 -21.65 45.27 -18.17
C LEU A 550 -21.69 45.93 -16.81
N ALA A 551 -22.14 45.23 -15.78
CA ALA A 551 -22.21 45.77 -14.43
C ALA A 551 -20.84 46.25 -13.93
N GLU A 552 -19.77 45.47 -14.18
CA GLU A 552 -18.44 45.81 -13.69
C GLU A 552 -17.70 46.85 -14.53
N ASN A 553 -17.93 46.89 -15.86
CA ASN A 553 -17.11 47.69 -16.77
C ASN A 553 -17.84 48.88 -17.41
N LYS A 554 -19.18 48.90 -17.38
CA LYS A 554 -19.99 49.90 -18.06
C LYS A 554 -20.91 50.70 -17.12
N PHE A 555 -21.18 50.22 -15.90
CA PHE A 555 -22.02 50.94 -14.95
C PHE A 555 -21.17 51.74 -13.97
N THR A 556 -21.66 52.91 -13.59
CA THR A 556 -21.13 53.64 -12.43
C THR A 556 -21.56 52.98 -11.12
N ASP A 557 -21.16 53.50 -9.96
CA ASP A 557 -21.62 53.02 -8.64
C ASP A 557 -23.14 53.09 -8.49
N TYR A 558 -23.79 54.16 -9.06
CA TYR A 558 -25.25 54.25 -9.06
C TYR A 558 -25.88 53.11 -9.87
N GLY A 559 -25.48 52.93 -11.12
CA GLY A 559 -25.99 51.83 -11.95
C GLY A 559 -25.80 50.46 -11.30
N ARG A 560 -24.60 50.20 -10.74
CA ARG A 560 -24.32 48.95 -10.00
C ARG A 560 -25.24 48.76 -8.79
N SER A 561 -25.57 49.84 -8.08
CA SER A 561 -26.46 49.76 -6.91
C SER A 561 -27.89 49.39 -7.25
N GLN A 562 -28.32 49.54 -8.51
CA GLN A 562 -29.66 49.19 -9.00
C GLN A 562 -29.74 47.76 -9.52
N VAL A 563 -28.62 47.05 -9.69
CA VAL A 563 -28.59 45.65 -10.14
C VAL A 563 -29.02 44.75 -9.01
N THR A 564 -30.12 44.04 -9.18
CA THR A 564 -30.57 43.02 -8.23
C THR A 564 -30.58 41.61 -8.82
N TRP A 565 -30.46 41.51 -10.15
CA TRP A 565 -30.40 40.25 -10.85
C TRP A 565 -29.24 40.26 -11.85
N ILE A 566 -28.28 39.37 -11.67
CA ILE A 566 -27.04 39.34 -12.43
C ILE A 566 -26.88 38.02 -13.18
N ALA A 567 -26.45 38.06 -14.43
CA ALA A 567 -26.11 36.89 -15.23
C ALA A 567 -24.60 36.66 -15.26
N GLN A 568 -24.21 35.43 -14.96
CA GLN A 568 -22.88 34.88 -15.17
C GLN A 568 -22.99 33.35 -15.28
N TYR A 569 -22.79 32.81 -16.46
CA TYR A 569 -22.94 31.36 -16.73
C TYR A 569 -21.70 30.61 -16.31
N ASN A 570 -21.62 30.26 -15.05
CA ASN A 570 -20.52 29.57 -14.39
C ASN A 570 -21.05 28.79 -13.19
N ASP A 571 -20.22 27.87 -12.65
CA ASP A 571 -20.53 27.16 -11.41
C ASP A 571 -20.42 28.04 -10.15
N VAL A 572 -19.72 29.16 -10.26
CA VAL A 572 -19.50 30.13 -9.16
C VAL A 572 -19.73 31.55 -9.66
N ASN A 573 -20.54 32.33 -8.91
CA ASN A 573 -20.68 33.72 -9.18
C ASN A 573 -19.49 34.54 -8.62
N THR A 574 -18.81 35.27 -9.49
CA THR A 574 -17.65 36.09 -9.13
C THR A 574 -17.95 37.60 -9.19
N TYR A 575 -19.21 37.98 -9.41
CA TYR A 575 -19.64 39.39 -9.35
C TYR A 575 -19.50 39.93 -7.92
N LYS A 576 -18.86 41.08 -7.78
CA LYS A 576 -18.55 41.64 -6.47
C LYS A 576 -19.61 42.64 -5.95
N GLY A 577 -20.59 42.98 -6.76
CA GLY A 577 -21.72 43.83 -6.36
C GLY A 577 -22.79 43.07 -5.59
N SER A 578 -23.71 43.81 -4.97
CA SER A 578 -24.90 43.21 -4.32
C SER A 578 -25.88 42.70 -5.37
N TYR A 579 -26.53 41.58 -5.10
CA TYR A 579 -27.60 41.00 -5.93
C TYR A 579 -28.53 40.11 -5.11
N ASN A 580 -29.76 39.94 -5.60
CA ASN A 580 -30.76 39.02 -5.01
C ASN A 580 -30.97 37.76 -5.86
N GLY A 581 -30.69 37.86 -7.17
CA GLY A 581 -30.80 36.79 -8.13
C GLY A 581 -29.53 36.61 -8.94
N TRP A 582 -29.21 35.38 -9.23
CA TRP A 582 -28.11 34.99 -10.11
C TRP A 582 -28.60 34.01 -11.18
N GLN A 583 -28.58 34.45 -12.46
CA GLN A 583 -28.80 33.62 -13.61
C GLN A 583 -27.49 32.91 -13.92
N TYR A 584 -27.47 31.61 -13.67
CA TYR A 584 -26.23 30.79 -13.72
C TYR A 584 -26.09 29.95 -14.99
N THR A 585 -27.20 29.81 -15.75
CA THR A 585 -27.19 29.08 -17.02
C THR A 585 -28.29 29.57 -17.95
N SER A 586 -28.02 29.49 -19.25
CA SER A 586 -29.00 29.69 -20.33
C SER A 586 -29.38 28.36 -21.03
N SER A 587 -29.00 27.25 -20.46
CA SER A 587 -29.15 25.93 -21.12
C SER A 587 -29.75 24.87 -20.20
N ALA A 588 -30.56 25.27 -19.22
CA ALA A 588 -31.29 24.32 -18.39
C ALA A 588 -32.42 23.63 -19.18
N PHE A 589 -32.71 22.38 -18.82
CA PHE A 589 -33.87 21.66 -19.35
C PHE A 589 -34.91 21.51 -18.25
N VAL A 590 -36.14 21.97 -18.57
CA VAL A 590 -37.29 21.92 -17.67
C VAL A 590 -38.43 21.20 -18.36
N ASP A 591 -39.00 20.19 -17.72
CA ASP A 591 -40.14 19.47 -18.29
C ASP A 591 -41.30 20.44 -18.54
N GLY A 592 -41.91 20.36 -19.74
CA GLY A 592 -42.93 21.30 -20.20
C GLY A 592 -42.39 22.44 -21.08
N ILE A 593 -41.07 22.58 -21.29
CA ILE A 593 -40.44 23.55 -22.19
C ILE A 593 -39.68 22.80 -23.28
N SER A 594 -39.95 23.14 -24.56
CA SER A 594 -39.29 22.53 -25.70
C SER A 594 -37.96 23.23 -26.00
N GLY A 595 -36.89 22.85 -25.34
CA GLY A 595 -35.55 23.43 -25.55
C GLY A 595 -34.94 24.02 -24.31
N PRO A 596 -33.78 24.66 -24.42
CA PRO A 596 -33.09 25.24 -23.30
C PRO A 596 -33.83 26.47 -22.74
N VAL A 597 -33.69 26.69 -21.44
CA VAL A 597 -34.25 27.83 -20.73
C VAL A 597 -33.25 28.41 -19.73
N ASP A 598 -33.30 29.69 -19.54
CA ASP A 598 -32.50 30.41 -18.54
C ASP A 598 -32.96 30.06 -17.13
N MET A 599 -32.01 29.82 -16.25
CA MET A 599 -32.30 29.48 -14.85
C MET A 599 -31.48 30.29 -13.88
N SER A 600 -32.16 30.77 -12.87
CA SER A 600 -31.63 31.61 -11.81
C SER A 600 -31.90 31.04 -10.43
N VAL A 601 -31.05 31.42 -9.46
CA VAL A 601 -31.33 31.25 -8.04
C VAL A 601 -31.56 32.62 -7.39
N PHE A 602 -32.54 32.69 -6.51
CA PHE A 602 -32.91 33.89 -5.78
C PHE A 602 -32.91 33.63 -4.26
N ARG A 603 -32.65 34.72 -3.50
CA ARG A 603 -32.74 34.71 -2.03
C ARG A 603 -34.14 34.40 -1.53
#